data_dbe952e41ab451c5272e620cb202c8a4
#
_entry.id   dbe952e41ab451c5272e620cb202c8a4
#
_cell.length_a   1.000
_cell.length_b   1.000
_cell.length_c   1.000
_cell.angle_alpha   90.00
_cell.angle_beta   90.00
_cell.angle_gamma   90.00
#
_symmetry.space_group_name_H-M   'P 1'
#
loop_
_entity.id
_entity.type
_entity.pdbx_description
1 polymer ?
#
loop_
_entity_poly.entity_id
_entity_poly.type
_entity_poly.pdbx_seq_one_letter_code
_entity_poly.pdbx_strand_id
1 'polypeptide(L)'
;MVDESFSQMPMAAIVLGACIIGPLCEELVFRGLLAGRLARYGQKPGAFISALLFGLYHANLEQFFYAFALGLLLSYAYYRTGLLRTSVLLHMLFNIIGSVVPMMLPDTVAAQSALGLFWMAMLVIGMILLVRGRKQQVWLHGPCAPSLKAVLQNAGMFLLIVACFVQTVFNYL
;
A
#
# COMPACT_ATOMS: atom_id res chain seq x y z
N MET A 1 -0.58 -2.74 18.47
CA MET A 1 0.19 -1.95 19.46
C MET A 1 0.82 -0.79 18.68
N VAL A 2 0.24 0.39 18.74
CA VAL A 2 0.94 1.59 18.25
C VAL A 2 2.05 1.78 19.27
N ASP A 3 3.30 1.74 18.80
CA ASP A 3 4.49 1.84 19.64
C ASP A 3 4.35 3.10 20.51
N GLU A 4 4.51 2.97 21.83
CA GLU A 4 4.41 4.11 22.77
C GLU A 4 5.34 5.26 22.37
N SER A 5 6.43 4.94 21.67
CA SER A 5 7.34 5.91 21.09
C SER A 5 6.66 6.84 20.06
N PHE A 6 5.66 6.35 19.34
CA PHE A 6 4.93 7.11 18.30
C PHE A 6 3.98 8.14 18.94
N SER A 7 3.38 7.80 20.09
CA SER A 7 2.44 8.68 20.78
C SER A 7 3.12 9.89 21.46
N GLN A 8 4.45 9.83 21.68
CA GLN A 8 5.25 10.91 22.26
C GLN A 8 5.88 11.84 21.22
N MET A 9 5.78 11.50 19.91
CA MET A 9 6.33 12.36 18.87
C MET A 9 5.47 13.60 18.63
N PRO A 10 6.09 14.77 18.39
CA PRO A 10 5.32 15.95 18.01
C PRO A 10 4.58 15.69 16.70
N MET A 11 3.35 16.18 16.57
CA MET A 11 2.49 16.01 15.38
C MET A 11 3.23 16.36 14.09
N ALA A 12 4.05 17.42 14.11
CA ALA A 12 4.85 17.81 12.94
C ALA A 12 5.81 16.71 12.49
N ALA A 13 6.43 15.97 13.42
CA ALA A 13 7.34 14.88 13.09
C ALA A 13 6.58 13.69 12.48
N ILE A 14 5.38 13.40 12.97
CA ILE A 14 4.50 12.35 12.42
C ILE A 14 4.06 12.72 11.00
N VAL A 15 3.61 13.95 10.80
CA VAL A 15 3.18 14.42 9.46
C VAL A 15 4.34 14.39 8.48
N LEU A 16 5.50 14.93 8.84
CA LEU A 16 6.66 14.96 7.97
C LEU A 16 7.20 13.54 7.70
N GLY A 17 7.36 12.74 8.74
CA GLY A 17 7.95 11.39 8.64
C GLY A 17 6.99 10.40 7.99
N ALA A 18 5.84 10.16 8.61
CA ALA A 18 4.93 9.10 8.22
C ALA A 18 3.99 9.48 7.05
N CYS A 19 3.67 10.78 6.87
CA CYS A 19 2.73 11.17 5.84
C CYS A 19 3.37 11.79 4.59
N ILE A 20 4.64 12.22 4.66
CA ILE A 20 5.33 12.85 3.51
C ILE A 20 6.57 12.06 3.11
N ILE A 21 7.59 12.00 3.98
CA ILE A 21 8.90 11.42 3.64
C ILE A 21 8.78 9.90 3.44
N GLY A 22 8.10 9.21 4.35
CA GLY A 22 7.87 7.77 4.26
C GLY A 22 7.21 7.38 2.94
N PRO A 23 5.99 7.89 2.62
CA PRO A 23 5.33 7.63 1.35
C PRO A 23 6.18 7.97 0.13
N LEU A 24 6.93 9.07 0.16
CA LEU A 24 7.81 9.42 -0.94
C LEU A 24 8.90 8.37 -1.18
N CYS A 25 9.60 7.96 -0.12
CA CYS A 25 10.65 6.94 -0.20
C CYS A 25 10.08 5.58 -0.61
N GLU A 26 8.97 5.19 -0.03
CA GLU A 26 8.31 3.92 -0.34
C GLU A 26 7.84 3.86 -1.79
N GLU A 27 7.19 4.92 -2.30
CA GLU A 27 6.75 4.96 -3.69
C GLU A 27 7.93 4.97 -4.68
N LEU A 28 9.02 5.64 -4.36
CA LEU A 28 10.25 5.57 -5.17
C LEU A 28 10.75 4.14 -5.29
N VAL A 29 10.77 3.39 -4.20
CA VAL A 29 11.23 2.00 -4.18
C VAL A 29 10.21 1.08 -4.85
N PHE A 30 8.95 1.07 -4.40
CA PHE A 30 7.98 0.06 -4.81
C PHE A 30 7.37 0.36 -6.19
N ARG A 31 7.17 1.62 -6.57
CA ARG A 31 6.58 1.99 -7.89
C ARG A 31 7.64 2.45 -8.86
N GLY A 32 8.54 3.31 -8.45
CA GLY A 32 9.61 3.80 -9.31
C GLY A 32 10.58 2.70 -9.74
N LEU A 33 11.16 1.99 -8.78
CA LEU A 33 12.17 0.98 -9.07
C LEU A 33 11.55 -0.40 -9.34
N LEU A 34 10.74 -0.92 -8.43
CA LEU A 34 10.28 -2.30 -8.48
C LEU A 34 9.18 -2.49 -9.52
N ALA A 35 8.03 -1.81 -9.39
CA ALA A 35 6.92 -1.96 -10.33
C ALA A 35 7.32 -1.53 -11.74
N GLY A 36 8.10 -0.46 -11.88
CA GLY A 36 8.63 -0.01 -13.17
C GLY A 36 9.44 -1.10 -13.88
N ARG A 37 10.31 -1.80 -13.17
CA ARG A 37 11.09 -2.92 -13.74
C ARG A 37 10.25 -4.17 -13.98
N LEU A 38 9.28 -4.45 -13.10
CA LEU A 38 8.40 -5.60 -13.24
C LEU A 38 7.38 -5.43 -14.38
N ALA A 39 7.14 -4.22 -14.88
CA ALA A 39 6.28 -3.95 -16.03
C ALA A 39 6.68 -4.77 -17.27
N ARG A 40 7.97 -5.10 -17.43
CA ARG A 40 8.46 -5.99 -18.52
C ARG A 40 7.89 -7.41 -18.48
N TYR A 41 7.45 -7.85 -17.30
CA TYR A 41 6.79 -9.16 -17.11
C TYR A 41 5.26 -9.05 -17.17
N GLY A 42 4.74 -7.84 -17.43
CA GLY A 42 3.33 -7.51 -17.47
C GLY A 42 2.92 -6.65 -16.26
N GLN A 43 2.00 -5.73 -16.52
CA GLN A 43 1.57 -4.78 -15.48
C GLN A 43 0.79 -5.46 -14.35
N LYS A 44 -0.05 -6.48 -14.65
CA LYS A 44 -0.79 -7.22 -13.61
C LYS A 44 0.13 -7.97 -12.64
N PRO A 45 1.05 -8.87 -13.10
CA PRO A 45 1.98 -9.51 -12.18
C PRO A 45 2.91 -8.51 -11.50
N GLY A 46 3.34 -7.46 -12.19
CA GLY A 46 4.14 -6.39 -11.61
C GLY A 46 3.44 -5.66 -10.46
N ALA A 47 2.15 -5.30 -10.66
CA ALA A 47 1.32 -4.70 -9.62
C ALA A 47 1.15 -5.63 -8.42
N PHE A 48 0.85 -6.90 -8.67
CA PHE A 48 0.64 -7.88 -7.60
C PHE A 48 1.90 -8.08 -6.75
N ILE A 49 3.06 -8.28 -7.39
CA ILE A 49 4.32 -8.52 -6.67
C ILE A 49 4.78 -7.27 -5.92
N SER A 50 4.69 -6.09 -6.55
CA SER A 50 5.01 -4.84 -5.88
C SER A 50 4.13 -4.62 -4.65
N ALA A 51 2.83 -4.90 -4.75
CA ALA A 51 1.89 -4.79 -3.64
C ALA A 51 2.17 -5.84 -2.54
N LEU A 52 2.46 -7.09 -2.92
CA LEU A 52 2.81 -8.14 -1.97
C LEU A 52 4.03 -7.77 -1.13
N LEU A 53 5.09 -7.31 -1.78
CA LEU A 53 6.30 -6.87 -1.10
C LEU A 53 6.08 -5.63 -0.26
N PHE A 54 5.22 -4.71 -0.72
CA PHE A 54 4.83 -3.53 0.05
C PHE A 54 4.08 -3.92 1.33
N GLY A 55 3.15 -4.87 1.26
CA GLY A 55 2.49 -5.39 2.46
C GLY A 55 3.44 -6.08 3.42
N LEU A 56 4.32 -6.96 2.90
CA LEU A 56 5.31 -7.67 3.72
C LEU A 56 6.36 -6.74 4.34
N TYR A 57 6.72 -5.65 3.66
CA TYR A 57 7.67 -4.65 4.17
C TYR A 57 7.25 -4.05 5.51
N HIS A 58 5.95 -3.93 5.77
CA HIS A 58 5.44 -3.40 7.03
C HIS A 58 5.69 -4.33 8.23
N ALA A 59 6.09 -5.59 7.97
CA ALA A 59 6.48 -6.59 8.97
C ALA A 59 5.45 -6.73 10.13
N ASN A 60 4.18 -6.45 9.85
CA ASN A 60 3.07 -6.51 10.77
C ASN A 60 1.87 -7.15 10.07
N LEU A 61 1.36 -8.24 10.63
CA LEU A 61 0.29 -9.03 10.01
C LEU A 61 -1.03 -8.24 9.91
N GLU A 62 -1.33 -7.41 10.90
CA GLU A 62 -2.53 -6.55 10.88
C GLU A 62 -2.42 -5.49 9.77
N GLN A 63 -1.23 -4.95 9.56
CA GLN A 63 -0.94 -3.98 8.52
C GLN A 63 -0.85 -4.61 7.14
N PHE A 64 -0.42 -5.86 7.04
CA PHE A 64 -0.19 -6.55 5.76
C PHE A 64 -1.38 -6.45 4.81
N PHE A 65 -2.59 -6.77 5.29
CA PHE A 65 -3.76 -6.86 4.41
C PHE A 65 -4.15 -5.50 3.82
N TYR A 66 -4.19 -4.45 4.63
CA TYR A 66 -4.55 -3.14 4.11
C TYR A 66 -3.40 -2.50 3.30
N ALA A 67 -2.14 -2.71 3.71
CA ALA A 67 -0.99 -2.24 2.95
C ALA A 67 -0.89 -2.96 1.59
N PHE A 68 -1.16 -4.27 1.53
CA PHE A 68 -1.25 -5.00 0.27
C PHE A 68 -2.36 -4.44 -0.63
N ALA A 69 -3.56 -4.22 -0.10
CA ALA A 69 -4.68 -3.66 -0.85
C ALA A 69 -4.37 -2.24 -1.36
N LEU A 70 -3.81 -1.39 -0.49
CA LEU A 70 -3.32 -0.06 -0.87
C LEU A 70 -2.23 -0.17 -1.94
N GLY A 71 -1.30 -1.11 -1.78
CA GLY A 71 -0.23 -1.41 -2.73
C GLY A 71 -0.73 -1.73 -4.14
N LEU A 72 -1.82 -2.51 -4.25
CA LEU A 72 -2.48 -2.79 -5.52
C LEU A 72 -3.08 -1.52 -6.13
N LEU A 73 -3.78 -0.71 -5.33
CA LEU A 73 -4.37 0.55 -5.77
C LEU A 73 -3.31 1.53 -6.30
N LEU A 74 -2.23 1.71 -5.54
CA LEU A 74 -1.13 2.61 -5.90
C LEU A 74 -0.39 2.14 -7.16
N SER A 75 -0.16 0.82 -7.28
CA SER A 75 0.43 0.24 -8.49
C SER A 75 -0.49 0.41 -9.70
N TYR A 76 -1.81 0.23 -9.53
CA TYR A 76 -2.79 0.50 -10.58
C TYR A 76 -2.75 1.96 -11.00
N ALA A 77 -2.78 2.91 -10.05
CA ALA A 77 -2.73 4.34 -10.32
C ALA A 77 -1.44 4.72 -11.06
N TYR A 78 -0.28 4.19 -10.64
CA TYR A 78 0.99 4.37 -11.29
C TYR A 78 0.99 3.87 -12.74
N TYR A 79 0.56 2.65 -13.00
CA TYR A 79 0.53 2.10 -14.35
C TYR A 79 -0.48 2.78 -15.27
N ARG A 80 -1.59 3.27 -14.71
CA ARG A 80 -2.62 3.99 -15.48
C ARG A 80 -2.18 5.39 -15.90
N THR A 81 -1.46 6.08 -15.04
CA THR A 81 -1.05 7.48 -15.29
C THR A 81 0.36 7.60 -15.86
N GLY A 82 1.21 6.59 -15.65
CA GLY A 82 2.64 6.64 -15.95
C GLY A 82 3.41 7.61 -15.04
N LEU A 83 2.77 8.16 -14.00
CA LEU A 83 3.32 9.23 -13.17
C LEU A 83 3.47 8.77 -11.72
N LEU A 84 4.70 8.72 -11.24
CA LEU A 84 5.00 8.38 -9.84
C LEU A 84 4.32 9.32 -8.84
N ARG A 85 4.23 10.62 -9.19
CA ARG A 85 3.56 11.62 -8.35
C ARG A 85 2.12 11.25 -8.01
N THR A 86 1.42 10.54 -8.89
CA THR A 86 0.02 10.15 -8.64
C THR A 86 -0.05 9.15 -7.49
N SER A 87 0.80 8.12 -7.47
CA SER A 87 0.84 7.16 -6.37
C SER A 87 1.37 7.79 -5.10
N VAL A 88 2.38 8.66 -5.17
CA VAL A 88 2.90 9.41 -4.02
C VAL A 88 1.79 10.24 -3.35
N LEU A 89 1.06 11.06 -4.12
CA LEU A 89 0.00 11.91 -3.58
C LEU A 89 -1.15 11.10 -2.97
N LEU A 90 -1.56 10.02 -3.63
CA LEU A 90 -2.58 9.11 -3.09
C LEU A 90 -2.12 8.45 -1.79
N HIS A 91 -0.87 8.02 -1.72
CA HIS A 91 -0.31 7.40 -0.53
C HIS A 91 -0.21 8.41 0.64
N MET A 92 0.30 9.63 0.38
CA MET A 92 0.33 10.71 1.36
C MET A 92 -1.08 11.01 1.91
N LEU A 93 -2.07 11.12 1.02
CA LEU A 93 -3.46 11.35 1.40
C LEU A 93 -4.00 10.23 2.29
N PHE A 94 -3.71 8.97 1.91
CA PHE A 94 -4.12 7.81 2.69
C PHE A 94 -3.51 7.82 4.10
N ASN A 95 -2.22 8.13 4.23
CA ASN A 95 -1.55 8.21 5.52
C ASN A 95 -2.03 9.39 6.36
N ILE A 96 -2.33 10.54 5.76
CA ILE A 96 -2.91 11.68 6.47
C ILE A 96 -4.27 11.29 7.06
N ILE A 97 -5.15 10.71 6.26
CA ILE A 97 -6.49 10.31 6.71
C ILE A 97 -6.41 9.18 7.75
N GLY A 98 -5.49 8.22 7.56
CA GLY A 98 -5.35 7.06 8.43
C GLY A 98 -4.62 7.32 9.75
N SER A 99 -3.71 8.30 9.79
CA SER A 99 -2.87 8.55 10.95
C SER A 99 -3.20 9.89 11.63
N VAL A 100 -3.32 10.98 10.88
CA VAL A 100 -3.47 12.31 11.46
C VAL A 100 -4.91 12.57 11.92
N VAL A 101 -5.89 12.17 11.10
CA VAL A 101 -7.30 12.39 11.46
C VAL A 101 -7.69 11.70 12.77
N PRO A 102 -7.35 10.41 13.01
CA PRO A 102 -7.62 9.77 14.29
C PRO A 102 -6.99 10.50 15.49
N MET A 103 -5.78 11.03 15.34
CA MET A 103 -5.06 11.73 16.40
C MET A 103 -5.68 13.11 16.73
N MET A 104 -6.42 13.70 15.80
CA MET A 104 -7.11 14.98 16.00
C MET A 104 -8.49 14.81 16.62
N LEU A 105 -9.03 13.61 16.63
CA LEU A 105 -10.35 13.33 17.19
C LEU A 105 -10.25 13.16 18.72
N PRO A 106 -11.27 13.59 19.47
CA PRO A 106 -11.32 13.35 20.90
C PRO A 106 -11.42 11.84 21.19
N ASP A 107 -10.77 11.41 22.28
CA ASP A 107 -10.85 10.01 22.72
C ASP A 107 -12.19 9.72 23.41
N THR A 108 -13.25 9.71 22.61
CA THR A 108 -14.60 9.39 23.03
C THR A 108 -15.15 8.24 22.20
N VAL A 109 -16.02 7.43 22.78
CA VAL A 109 -16.69 6.32 22.07
C VAL A 109 -17.41 6.82 20.82
N ALA A 110 -18.04 8.00 20.90
CA ALA A 110 -18.74 8.60 19.76
C ALA A 110 -17.80 8.93 18.60
N ALA A 111 -16.64 9.55 18.88
CA ALA A 111 -15.66 9.89 17.84
C ALA A 111 -15.05 8.63 17.21
N GLN A 112 -14.69 7.63 18.00
CA GLN A 112 -14.15 6.36 17.51
C GLN A 112 -15.19 5.59 16.69
N SER A 113 -16.46 5.59 17.11
CA SER A 113 -17.54 4.97 16.34
C SER A 113 -17.79 5.69 15.01
N ALA A 114 -17.75 7.03 15.00
CA ALA A 114 -17.89 7.82 13.78
C ALA A 114 -16.77 7.53 12.78
N LEU A 115 -15.52 7.42 13.26
CA LEU A 115 -14.37 7.06 12.44
C LEU A 115 -14.52 5.63 11.88
N GLY A 116 -14.95 4.67 12.69
CA GLY A 116 -15.24 3.30 12.26
C GLY A 116 -16.32 3.25 11.16
N LEU A 117 -17.41 4.00 11.34
CA LEU A 117 -18.48 4.13 10.34
C LEU A 117 -17.97 4.77 9.04
N PHE A 118 -17.11 5.80 9.13
CA PHE A 118 -16.46 6.39 7.97
C PHE A 118 -15.66 5.37 7.17
N TRP A 119 -14.81 4.55 7.83
CA TRP A 119 -14.04 3.52 7.16
C TRP A 119 -14.92 2.44 6.53
N MET A 120 -15.98 2.02 7.23
CA MET A 120 -16.96 1.07 6.69
C MET A 120 -17.68 1.65 5.46
N ALA A 121 -18.09 2.91 5.50
CA ALA A 121 -18.71 3.58 4.36
C ALA A 121 -17.75 3.65 3.16
N MET A 122 -16.47 4.01 3.38
CA MET A 122 -15.46 4.03 2.32
C MET A 122 -15.24 2.64 1.70
N LEU A 123 -15.23 1.60 2.51
CA LEU A 123 -15.12 0.21 2.04
C LEU A 123 -16.33 -0.17 1.17
N VAL A 124 -17.55 0.11 1.63
CA VAL A 124 -18.78 -0.18 0.88
C VAL A 124 -18.83 0.60 -0.44
N ILE A 125 -18.52 1.90 -0.41
CA ILE A 125 -18.46 2.75 -1.61
C ILE A 125 -17.40 2.22 -2.58
N GLY A 126 -16.21 1.89 -2.08
CA GLY A 126 -15.14 1.30 -2.88
C GLY A 126 -15.57 0.00 -3.55
N MET A 127 -16.26 -0.89 -2.83
CA MET A 127 -16.80 -2.13 -3.37
C MET A 127 -17.85 -1.88 -4.46
N ILE A 128 -18.78 -0.96 -4.22
CA ILE A 128 -19.80 -0.57 -5.22
C ILE A 128 -19.13 -0.02 -6.49
N LEU A 129 -18.16 0.86 -6.35
CA LEU A 129 -17.43 1.43 -7.49
C LEU A 129 -16.64 0.37 -8.25
N LEU A 130 -16.01 -0.58 -7.56
CA LEU A 130 -15.33 -1.72 -8.19
C LEU A 130 -16.30 -2.58 -9.00
N VAL A 131 -17.47 -2.89 -8.45
CA VAL A 131 -18.49 -3.70 -9.14
C VAL A 131 -19.04 -2.96 -10.35
N ARG A 132 -19.39 -1.69 -10.20
CA ARG A 132 -19.92 -0.85 -11.29
C ARG A 132 -18.85 -0.57 -12.36
N GLY A 133 -17.63 -0.33 -11.96
CA GLY A 133 -16.50 -0.03 -12.85
C GLY A 133 -15.98 -1.24 -13.64
N ARG A 134 -16.41 -2.47 -13.36
CA ARG A 134 -15.92 -3.69 -14.00
C ARG A 134 -15.91 -3.64 -15.52
N LYS A 135 -16.94 -3.04 -16.14
CA LYS A 135 -17.04 -2.91 -17.60
C LYS A 135 -16.15 -1.81 -18.19
N GLN A 136 -15.79 -0.81 -17.38
CA GLN A 136 -14.94 0.33 -17.77
C GLN A 136 -13.49 0.17 -17.30
N GLN A 137 -13.20 -0.85 -16.49
CA GLN A 137 -11.84 -1.15 -16.10
C GLN A 137 -11.08 -1.62 -17.35
N VAL A 138 -10.43 -0.68 -17.99
CA VAL A 138 -9.36 -0.97 -18.94
C VAL A 138 -8.23 -1.60 -18.12
N TRP A 139 -8.33 -2.89 -17.92
CA TRP A 139 -7.26 -3.66 -17.29
C TRP A 139 -6.00 -3.43 -18.08
N LEU A 140 -4.93 -3.14 -17.34
CA LEU A 140 -3.61 -2.91 -17.86
C LEU A 140 -3.29 -3.92 -18.96
N HIS A 141 -3.21 -3.43 -20.20
CA HIS A 141 -2.83 -4.24 -21.35
C HIS A 141 -1.31 -4.29 -21.38
N GLY A 142 -0.77 -5.47 -21.32
CA GLY A 142 0.65 -5.72 -21.60
C GLY A 142 0.77 -6.82 -22.65
N PRO A 143 1.85 -6.88 -23.41
CA PRO A 143 2.14 -8.03 -24.27
C PRO A 143 2.02 -9.30 -23.44
N CYS A 144 1.74 -10.42 -24.10
CA CYS A 144 1.66 -11.75 -23.46
C CYS A 144 2.99 -12.00 -22.72
N ALA A 145 2.98 -11.70 -21.43
CA ALA A 145 4.19 -11.57 -20.64
C ALA A 145 4.54 -12.90 -20.00
N PRO A 146 5.81 -13.12 -19.65
CA PRO A 146 6.21 -14.27 -18.87
C PRO A 146 5.33 -14.35 -17.63
N SER A 147 4.88 -15.55 -17.32
CA SER A 147 3.96 -15.84 -16.22
C SER A 147 4.49 -15.36 -14.88
N LEU A 148 3.61 -15.12 -13.91
CA LEU A 148 3.95 -14.90 -12.49
C LEU A 148 5.04 -15.89 -12.03
N LYS A 149 5.01 -17.13 -12.52
CA LYS A 149 6.01 -18.16 -12.31
C LYS A 149 7.43 -17.71 -12.71
N ALA A 150 7.61 -17.04 -13.84
CA ALA A 150 8.93 -16.57 -14.28
C ALA A 150 9.50 -15.47 -13.37
N VAL A 151 8.64 -14.64 -12.77
CA VAL A 151 9.08 -13.63 -11.81
C VAL A 151 9.48 -14.27 -10.48
N LEU A 152 8.67 -15.22 -9.99
CA LEU A 152 8.93 -15.93 -8.73
C LEU A 152 10.13 -16.87 -8.84
N GLN A 153 10.46 -17.36 -10.03
CA GLN A 153 11.68 -18.16 -10.28
C GLN A 153 12.95 -17.32 -10.30
N ASN A 154 12.86 -15.99 -10.30
CA ASN A 154 14.04 -15.14 -10.14
C ASN A 154 14.54 -15.25 -8.70
N ALA A 155 15.79 -15.76 -8.54
CA ALA A 155 16.38 -16.01 -7.22
C ALA A 155 16.38 -14.77 -6.31
N GLY A 156 16.63 -13.57 -6.86
CA GLY A 156 16.60 -12.32 -6.11
C GLY A 156 15.20 -11.97 -5.59
N MET A 157 14.17 -12.21 -6.40
CA MET A 157 12.78 -11.99 -5.99
C MET A 157 12.34 -12.98 -4.92
N PHE A 158 12.71 -14.24 -5.09
CA PHE A 158 12.42 -15.28 -4.10
C PHE A 158 13.08 -14.96 -2.75
N LEU A 159 14.38 -14.63 -2.75
CA LEU A 159 15.10 -14.25 -1.53
C LEU A 159 14.49 -13.02 -0.85
N LEU A 160 14.07 -12.02 -1.61
CA LEU A 160 13.44 -10.81 -1.06
C LEU A 160 12.10 -11.14 -0.39
N ILE A 161 11.26 -11.96 -1.02
CA ILE A 161 9.97 -12.40 -0.43
C ILE A 161 10.23 -13.19 0.86
N VAL A 162 11.19 -14.13 0.83
CA VAL A 162 11.55 -14.93 2.02
C VAL A 162 12.07 -14.03 3.13
N ALA A 163 12.96 -13.07 2.85
CA ALA A 163 13.50 -12.15 3.83
C ALA A 163 12.39 -11.30 4.51
N CYS A 164 11.47 -10.73 3.72
CA CYS A 164 10.33 -9.99 4.25
C CYS A 164 9.40 -10.87 5.10
N PHE A 165 9.15 -12.11 4.66
CA PHE A 165 8.32 -13.06 5.42
C PHE A 165 8.98 -13.44 6.75
N VAL A 166 10.28 -13.77 6.74
CA VAL A 166 11.06 -14.08 7.94
C VAL A 166 11.04 -12.91 8.91
N GLN A 167 11.26 -11.68 8.44
CA GLN A 167 11.18 -10.48 9.28
C GLN A 167 9.79 -10.32 9.91
N THR A 168 8.73 -10.57 9.15
CA THR A 168 7.35 -10.53 9.70
C THR A 168 7.17 -11.56 10.80
N VAL A 169 7.62 -12.80 10.60
CA VAL A 169 7.52 -13.87 11.61
C VAL A 169 8.32 -13.51 12.88
N PHE A 170 9.54 -12.99 12.73
CA PHE A 170 10.37 -12.59 13.88
C PHE A 170 9.76 -11.47 14.73
N ASN A 171 8.93 -10.62 14.16
CA ASN A 171 8.23 -9.58 14.92
C ASN A 171 7.07 -10.12 15.79
N TYR A 172 6.70 -11.41 15.61
CA TYR A 172 5.64 -12.07 16.40
C TYR A 172 6.16 -13.16 17.36
N LEU A 173 7.46 -13.46 17.32
CA LEU A 173 8.14 -14.35 18.27
C LEU A 173 8.76 -13.55 19.41
#